data_7d83cafb413293253dfb061418a80cf1
#
_entry.id   7d83cafb413293253dfb061418a80cf1
#
_cell.length_a   1.000
_cell.length_b   1.000
_cell.length_c   1.000
_cell.angle_alpha   90.00
_cell.angle_beta   90.00
_cell.angle_gamma   90.00
#
_symmetry.space_group_name_H-M   'P 1'
#
loop_
_entity.id
_entity.type
_entity.pdbx_description
1 polymer ?
#
loop_
_entity_poly.entity_id
_entity_poly.type
_entity_poly.pdbx_seq_one_letter_code
_entity_poly.pdbx_strand_id
1 'polypeptide(L)'
;MHMGNPLCHKVREAVRRELCDAPGCHDFDHTERVLRNAEMLAGLELKAEDSRSFLAVSLAALLHDIARPEEMKSNGKICHAQAGYGKAIRFLRECGCCDEELIQLVANAVKRHRYRGKDQPENLIDKILYDADKLDSIGAVGIGRAFHFAGRIGARLHNPAAEAVAGEAYGREDSAYREYLVKLRSVPERMLTVSGRAAAAERAEFMHEFFRRLCEESGVK
;
A
#
# COMPACT_ATOMS: atom_id res chain seq x y z
N MET A 1 6.25 3.56 -19.58
CA MET A 1 7.26 3.74 -18.50
C MET A 1 7.58 5.22 -18.34
N HIS A 2 7.02 5.88 -17.30
CA HIS A 2 7.29 7.31 -17.02
C HIS A 2 8.53 7.57 -16.15
N MET A 3 9.35 6.54 -15.89
CA MET A 3 10.63 6.69 -15.16
C MET A 3 11.59 7.72 -15.79
N GLY A 4 11.36 8.16 -17.04
CA GLY A 4 12.11 9.24 -17.68
C GLY A 4 11.59 10.66 -17.41
N ASN A 5 10.48 10.83 -16.66
CA ASN A 5 9.99 12.17 -16.36
C ASN A 5 10.85 12.81 -15.26
N PRO A 6 11.45 14.00 -15.52
CA PRO A 6 12.35 14.65 -14.56
C PRO A 6 11.67 14.97 -13.21
N LEU A 7 10.37 15.28 -13.20
CA LEU A 7 9.62 15.53 -11.96
C LEU A 7 9.49 14.26 -11.12
N CYS A 8 9.13 13.11 -11.73
CA CYS A 8 9.09 11.83 -11.02
C CYS A 8 10.43 11.49 -10.37
N HIS A 9 11.54 11.70 -11.09
CA HIS A 9 12.87 11.45 -10.56
C HIS A 9 13.16 12.33 -9.33
N LYS A 10 12.89 13.64 -9.42
CA LYS A 10 13.09 14.55 -8.28
C LYS A 10 12.24 14.19 -7.06
N VAL A 11 10.95 13.90 -7.29
CA VAL A 11 10.03 13.48 -6.22
C VAL A 11 10.50 12.18 -5.59
N ARG A 12 10.90 11.19 -6.40
CA ARG A 12 11.41 9.90 -5.92
C ARG A 12 12.62 10.06 -5.00
N GLU A 13 13.59 10.89 -5.40
CA GLU A 13 14.77 11.14 -4.57
C GLU A 13 14.44 11.93 -3.28
N ALA A 14 13.46 12.85 -3.34
CA ALA A 14 12.99 13.56 -2.16
C ALA A 14 12.28 12.61 -1.18
N VAL A 15 11.39 11.73 -1.68
CA VAL A 15 10.70 10.72 -0.87
C VAL A 15 11.68 9.72 -0.27
N ARG A 16 12.68 9.26 -1.03
CA ARG A 16 13.73 8.37 -0.53
C ARG A 16 14.44 8.97 0.69
N ARG A 17 14.80 10.25 0.63
CA ARG A 17 15.44 10.94 1.77
C ARG A 17 14.52 11.09 2.97
N GLU A 18 13.23 11.36 2.73
CA GLU A 18 12.24 11.52 3.80
C GLU A 18 11.94 10.20 4.53
N LEU A 19 11.97 9.07 3.81
CA LEU A 19 11.64 7.75 4.34
C LEU A 19 12.87 6.89 4.65
N CYS A 20 14.08 7.43 4.60
CA CYS A 20 15.33 6.66 4.81
C CYS A 20 15.38 5.94 6.16
N ASP A 21 14.81 6.54 7.21
CA ASP A 21 14.77 6.00 8.56
C ASP A 21 13.38 5.46 8.95
N ALA A 22 12.47 5.31 7.98
CA ALA A 22 11.13 4.79 8.25
C ALA A 22 11.22 3.29 8.61
N PRO A 23 10.81 2.88 9.83
CA PRO A 23 10.95 1.50 10.26
C PRO A 23 9.85 0.60 9.68
N GLY A 24 10.21 -0.65 9.42
CA GLY A 24 9.27 -1.73 9.16
C GLY A 24 8.78 -1.84 7.72
N CYS A 25 7.50 -2.16 7.53
CA CYS A 25 6.93 -2.50 6.23
C CYS A 25 6.45 -1.30 5.40
N HIS A 26 6.70 -0.06 5.84
CA HIS A 26 6.31 1.19 5.18
C HIS A 26 7.55 2.05 4.91
N ASP A 27 8.62 1.41 4.47
CA ASP A 27 9.87 1.98 4.04
C ASP A 27 9.83 2.43 2.56
N PHE A 28 10.95 2.92 2.07
CA PHE A 28 11.05 3.31 0.67
C PHE A 28 10.88 2.12 -0.30
N ASP A 29 11.24 0.90 0.11
CA ASP A 29 11.06 -0.30 -0.71
C ASP A 29 9.56 -0.62 -0.92
N HIS A 30 8.71 -0.38 0.10
CA HIS A 30 7.26 -0.43 -0.06
C HIS A 30 6.78 0.58 -1.10
N THR A 31 7.23 1.83 -1.01
CA THR A 31 6.91 2.88 -1.98
C THR A 31 7.27 2.47 -3.41
N GLU A 32 8.45 1.87 -3.61
CA GLU A 32 8.89 1.38 -4.91
C GLU A 32 8.03 0.21 -5.44
N ARG A 33 7.57 -0.69 -4.57
CA ARG A 33 6.66 -1.77 -4.97
C ARG A 33 5.28 -1.25 -5.33
N VAL A 34 4.76 -0.28 -4.55
CA VAL A 34 3.48 0.38 -4.86
C VAL A 34 3.57 1.16 -6.17
N LEU A 35 4.68 1.86 -6.44
CA LEU A 35 4.90 2.53 -7.71
C LEU A 35 4.84 1.53 -8.89
N ARG A 36 5.54 0.40 -8.81
CA ARG A 36 5.51 -0.64 -9.86
C ARG A 36 4.10 -1.21 -10.07
N ASN A 37 3.37 -1.48 -8.98
CA ASN A 37 1.97 -1.93 -9.07
C ASN A 37 1.10 -0.85 -9.74
N ALA A 38 1.25 0.41 -9.36
CA ALA A 38 0.47 1.53 -9.89
C ALA A 38 0.74 1.76 -11.40
N GLU A 39 2.00 1.70 -11.83
CA GLU A 39 2.36 1.82 -13.24
C GLU A 39 1.85 0.63 -14.07
N MET A 40 1.87 -0.59 -13.52
CA MET A 40 1.30 -1.77 -14.15
C MET A 40 -0.22 -1.61 -14.34
N LEU A 41 -0.93 -1.24 -13.29
CA LEU A 41 -2.38 -1.03 -13.35
C LEU A 41 -2.76 0.13 -14.27
N ALA A 42 -2.01 1.25 -14.21
CA ALA A 42 -2.21 2.39 -15.10
C ALA A 42 -2.05 2.00 -16.58
N GLY A 43 -1.09 1.13 -16.90
CA GLY A 43 -0.91 0.62 -18.25
C GLY A 43 -2.07 -0.22 -18.80
N LEU A 44 -2.91 -0.76 -17.91
CA LEU A 44 -4.09 -1.57 -18.26
C LEU A 44 -5.40 -0.78 -18.21
N GLU A 45 -5.47 0.26 -17.39
CA GLU A 45 -6.71 1.01 -17.12
C GLU A 45 -6.77 2.37 -17.85
N LEU A 46 -5.61 2.98 -18.16
CA LEU A 46 -5.55 4.28 -18.82
C LEU A 46 -5.30 4.14 -20.32
N LYS A 47 -5.76 5.12 -21.09
CA LYS A 47 -5.41 5.20 -22.52
C LYS A 47 -3.94 5.56 -22.68
N ALA A 48 -3.28 4.97 -23.67
CA ALA A 48 -1.84 5.14 -23.88
C ALA A 48 -1.39 6.59 -24.09
N GLU A 49 -2.27 7.42 -24.66
CA GLU A 49 -2.06 8.85 -24.90
C GLU A 49 -2.26 9.73 -23.66
N ASP A 50 -2.85 9.22 -22.58
CA ASP A 50 -3.12 9.98 -21.35
C ASP A 50 -1.89 10.05 -20.43
N SER A 51 -0.85 10.68 -20.96
CA SER A 51 0.42 10.85 -20.24
C SER A 51 0.29 11.62 -18.91
N ARG A 52 -0.71 12.51 -18.82
CA ARG A 52 -0.98 13.29 -17.61
C ARG A 52 -1.49 12.41 -16.47
N SER A 53 -2.47 11.55 -16.74
CA SER A 53 -2.98 10.60 -15.72
C SER A 53 -1.94 9.59 -15.30
N PHE A 54 -1.12 9.10 -16.22
CA PHE A 54 0.04 8.26 -15.88
C PHE A 54 1.02 8.96 -14.93
N LEU A 55 1.36 10.22 -15.21
CA LEU A 55 2.22 11.02 -14.35
C LEU A 55 1.59 11.20 -12.96
N ALA A 56 0.30 11.50 -12.91
CA ALA A 56 -0.43 11.67 -11.65
C ALA A 56 -0.42 10.39 -10.81
N VAL A 57 -0.65 9.21 -11.43
CA VAL A 57 -0.59 7.91 -10.76
C VAL A 57 0.80 7.65 -10.18
N SER A 58 1.87 7.86 -10.97
CA SER A 58 3.24 7.64 -10.51
C SER A 58 3.63 8.57 -9.35
N LEU A 59 3.28 9.86 -9.44
CA LEU A 59 3.52 10.82 -8.37
C LEU A 59 2.71 10.49 -7.10
N ALA A 60 1.46 10.09 -7.25
CA ALA A 60 0.61 9.70 -6.13
C ALA A 60 1.13 8.44 -5.44
N ALA A 61 1.62 7.44 -6.20
CA ALA A 61 2.26 6.24 -5.66
C ALA A 61 3.54 6.56 -4.88
N LEU A 62 4.37 7.48 -5.38
CA LEU A 62 5.56 7.93 -4.65
C LEU A 62 5.23 8.63 -3.33
N LEU A 63 4.14 9.38 -3.28
CA LEU A 63 3.79 10.25 -2.15
C LEU A 63 2.76 9.67 -1.18
N HIS A 64 2.16 8.49 -1.47
CA HIS A 64 1.00 8.00 -0.71
C HIS A 64 1.24 7.88 0.80
N ASP A 65 2.41 7.38 1.18
CA ASP A 65 2.79 7.15 2.59
C ASP A 65 3.79 8.20 3.13
N ILE A 66 3.95 9.36 2.47
CA ILE A 66 4.93 10.39 2.82
C ILE A 66 4.78 10.95 4.26
N ALA A 67 3.61 10.81 4.86
CA ALA A 67 3.34 11.24 6.23
C ALA A 67 3.24 10.06 7.24
N ARG A 68 3.71 8.86 6.88
CA ARG A 68 3.82 7.73 7.83
C ARG A 68 4.70 8.01 9.05
N PRO A 69 5.84 8.70 8.92
CA PRO A 69 6.64 9.06 10.09
C PRO A 69 5.87 9.86 11.13
N GLU A 70 4.98 10.75 10.71
CA GLU A 70 4.14 11.55 11.61
C GLU A 70 3.05 10.71 12.30
N GLU A 71 2.41 9.79 11.58
CA GLU A 71 1.45 8.85 12.18
C GLU A 71 2.12 7.99 13.24
N MET A 72 3.32 7.46 12.95
CA MET A 72 4.07 6.64 13.90
C MET A 72 4.50 7.43 15.14
N LYS A 73 5.06 8.63 14.97
CA LYS A 73 5.46 9.52 16.08
C LYS A 73 4.26 9.91 16.96
N SER A 74 3.07 10.02 16.38
CA SER A 74 1.85 10.35 17.09
C SER A 74 1.12 9.14 17.70
N ASN A 75 1.68 7.92 17.58
CA ASN A 75 1.02 6.67 17.95
C ASN A 75 -0.38 6.54 17.31
N GLY A 76 -0.49 6.86 16.03
CA GLY A 76 -1.73 6.74 15.25
C GLY A 76 -2.76 7.85 15.47
N LYS A 77 -2.45 8.89 16.24
CA LYS A 77 -3.37 10.04 16.44
C LYS A 77 -3.49 10.91 15.19
N ILE A 78 -2.42 11.00 14.39
CA ILE A 78 -2.41 11.68 13.11
C ILE A 78 -2.65 10.62 12.02
N CYS A 79 -3.64 10.83 11.17
CA CYS A 79 -3.86 9.97 10.00
C CYS A 79 -2.89 10.36 8.88
N HIS A 80 -2.01 9.42 8.48
CA HIS A 80 -1.00 9.67 7.43
C HIS A 80 -1.61 10.09 6.09
N ALA A 81 -2.78 9.56 5.70
CA ALA A 81 -3.43 9.94 4.45
C ALA A 81 -3.94 11.40 4.50
N GLN A 82 -4.52 11.84 5.61
CA GLN A 82 -4.96 13.22 5.79
C GLN A 82 -3.77 14.19 5.86
N ALA A 83 -2.75 13.86 6.66
CA ALA A 83 -1.53 14.67 6.76
C ALA A 83 -0.74 14.66 5.44
N GLY A 84 -0.79 13.54 4.72
CA GLY A 84 -0.16 13.34 3.41
C GLY A 84 -0.66 14.31 2.35
N TYR A 85 -1.94 14.72 2.39
CA TYR A 85 -2.48 15.70 1.44
C TYR A 85 -1.65 16.99 1.38
N GLY A 86 -1.49 17.67 2.51
CA GLY A 86 -0.72 18.91 2.58
C GLY A 86 0.77 18.71 2.33
N LYS A 87 1.31 17.58 2.79
CA LYS A 87 2.73 17.23 2.58
C LYS A 87 3.01 16.96 1.10
N ALA A 88 2.13 16.26 0.39
CA ALA A 88 2.25 16.01 -1.05
C ALA A 88 2.26 17.32 -1.87
N ILE A 89 1.37 18.26 -1.57
CA ILE A 89 1.34 19.59 -2.22
C ILE A 89 2.69 20.29 -2.05
N ARG A 90 3.22 20.32 -0.82
CA ARG A 90 4.50 20.96 -0.54
C ARG A 90 5.65 20.29 -1.30
N PHE A 91 5.76 18.97 -1.23
CA PHE A 91 6.80 18.21 -1.92
C PHE A 91 6.80 18.42 -3.43
N LEU A 92 5.61 18.41 -4.06
CA LEU A 92 5.49 18.64 -5.51
C LEU A 92 5.98 20.03 -5.89
N ARG A 93 5.61 21.07 -5.14
CA ARG A 93 6.06 22.45 -5.38
C ARG A 93 7.58 22.60 -5.16
N GLU A 94 8.12 22.03 -4.11
CA GLU A 94 9.57 22.02 -3.81
C GLU A 94 10.36 21.27 -4.90
N CYS A 95 9.78 20.26 -5.52
CA CYS A 95 10.37 19.55 -6.68
C CYS A 95 10.21 20.31 -8.01
N GLY A 96 9.54 21.47 -8.01
CA GLY A 96 9.38 22.33 -9.17
C GLY A 96 8.13 22.06 -10.02
N CYS A 97 7.11 21.39 -9.47
CA CYS A 97 5.82 21.28 -10.14
C CYS A 97 5.06 22.60 -10.03
N CYS A 98 4.71 23.18 -11.18
CA CYS A 98 3.92 24.42 -11.27
C CYS A 98 2.48 24.17 -11.76
N ASP A 99 2.11 22.93 -12.08
CA ASP A 99 0.77 22.56 -12.54
C ASP A 99 -0.12 22.32 -11.31
N GLU A 100 -0.89 23.33 -10.92
CA GLU A 100 -1.75 23.28 -9.74
C GLU A 100 -2.85 22.21 -9.85
N GLU A 101 -3.40 21.95 -11.04
CA GLU A 101 -4.39 20.89 -11.23
C GLU A 101 -3.78 19.51 -11.01
N LEU A 102 -2.55 19.28 -11.51
CA LEU A 102 -1.82 18.04 -11.27
C LEU A 102 -1.49 17.86 -9.78
N ILE A 103 -1.06 18.94 -9.12
CA ILE A 103 -0.77 18.93 -7.67
C ILE A 103 -2.02 18.54 -6.89
N GLN A 104 -3.18 19.13 -7.19
CA GLN A 104 -4.43 18.82 -6.50
C GLN A 104 -4.90 17.36 -6.77
N LEU A 105 -4.75 16.90 -8.02
CA LEU A 105 -5.10 15.55 -8.42
C LEU A 105 -4.30 14.51 -7.62
N VAL A 106 -2.98 14.69 -7.55
CA VAL A 106 -2.08 13.82 -6.79
C VAL A 106 -2.37 13.88 -5.29
N ALA A 107 -2.52 15.08 -4.72
CA ALA A 107 -2.78 15.24 -3.28
C ALA A 107 -4.12 14.60 -2.86
N ASN A 108 -5.17 14.72 -3.69
CA ASN A 108 -6.44 14.07 -3.44
C ASN A 108 -6.32 12.54 -3.47
N ALA A 109 -5.57 11.96 -4.42
CA ALA A 109 -5.31 10.53 -4.46
C ALA A 109 -4.57 10.07 -3.20
N VAL A 110 -3.54 10.81 -2.75
CA VAL A 110 -2.84 10.55 -1.47
C VAL A 110 -3.80 10.58 -0.29
N LYS A 111 -4.70 11.54 -0.21
CA LYS A 111 -5.70 11.63 0.86
C LYS A 111 -6.65 10.43 0.90
N ARG A 112 -7.02 9.86 -0.27
CA ARG A 112 -8.06 8.85 -0.45
C ARG A 112 -7.57 7.40 -0.51
N HIS A 113 -6.25 7.16 -0.48
CA HIS A 113 -5.72 5.80 -0.65
C HIS A 113 -5.96 4.86 0.54
N ARG A 114 -6.29 5.39 1.73
CA ARG A 114 -6.38 4.59 2.94
C ARG A 114 -7.59 3.66 2.96
N TYR A 115 -7.37 2.36 3.18
CA TYR A 115 -8.39 1.31 3.24
C TYR A 115 -9.57 1.59 4.21
N ARG A 116 -9.28 2.20 5.37
CA ARG A 116 -10.28 2.56 6.40
C ARG A 116 -10.46 4.07 6.49
N GLY A 117 -10.12 4.79 5.44
CA GLY A 117 -10.25 6.25 5.39
C GLY A 117 -11.72 6.68 5.32
N LYS A 118 -11.99 7.91 5.77
CA LYS A 118 -13.31 8.55 5.60
C LYS A 118 -13.52 9.00 4.15
N ASP A 119 -12.44 9.41 3.49
CA ASP A 119 -12.46 9.83 2.10
C ASP A 119 -12.27 8.61 1.20
N GLN A 120 -13.22 8.35 0.32
CA GLN A 120 -13.19 7.21 -0.60
C GLN A 120 -12.59 7.60 -1.96
N PRO A 121 -11.96 6.66 -2.69
CA PRO A 121 -11.51 6.89 -4.06
C PRO A 121 -12.66 7.30 -5.00
N GLU A 122 -12.52 8.47 -5.65
CA GLU A 122 -13.58 9.04 -6.51
C GLU A 122 -13.31 8.81 -8.00
N ASN A 123 -12.08 9.05 -8.44
CA ASN A 123 -11.69 8.94 -9.84
C ASN A 123 -10.80 7.71 -10.10
N LEU A 124 -10.43 7.48 -11.35
CA LEU A 124 -9.65 6.31 -11.75
C LEU A 124 -8.22 6.33 -11.17
N ILE A 125 -7.61 7.51 -11.00
CA ILE A 125 -6.27 7.66 -10.42
C ILE A 125 -6.29 7.26 -8.94
N ASP A 126 -7.30 7.70 -8.19
CA ASP A 126 -7.50 7.33 -6.79
C ASP A 126 -7.66 5.80 -6.66
N LYS A 127 -8.46 5.19 -7.55
CA LYS A 127 -8.73 3.75 -7.56
C LYS A 127 -7.48 2.93 -7.90
N ILE A 128 -6.70 3.38 -8.88
CA ILE A 128 -5.43 2.73 -9.25
C ILE A 128 -4.45 2.78 -8.08
N LEU A 129 -4.30 3.94 -7.43
CA LEU A 129 -3.42 4.07 -6.26
C LEU A 129 -3.87 3.17 -5.10
N TYR A 130 -5.18 3.18 -4.80
CA TYR A 130 -5.76 2.33 -3.76
C TYR A 130 -5.45 0.85 -4.03
N ASP A 131 -5.71 0.36 -5.24
CA ASP A 131 -5.45 -1.03 -5.62
C ASP A 131 -3.95 -1.36 -5.58
N ALA A 132 -3.10 -0.47 -6.07
CA ALA A 132 -1.65 -0.65 -6.09
C ALA A 132 -1.06 -0.83 -4.68
N ASP A 133 -1.51 -0.05 -3.71
CA ASP A 133 -1.12 -0.20 -2.30
C ASP A 133 -1.64 -1.52 -1.72
N LYS A 134 -2.90 -1.90 -1.99
CA LYS A 134 -3.47 -3.16 -1.50
C LYS A 134 -2.79 -4.38 -2.09
N LEU A 135 -2.38 -4.34 -3.35
CA LEU A 135 -1.61 -5.41 -3.98
C LEU A 135 -0.28 -5.70 -3.25
N ASP A 136 0.35 -4.72 -2.60
CA ASP A 136 1.56 -4.94 -1.80
C ASP A 136 1.30 -5.65 -0.47
N SER A 137 0.03 -5.76 -0.05
CA SER A 137 -0.36 -6.46 1.18
C SER A 137 -0.71 -7.94 0.97
N ILE A 138 -0.77 -8.43 -0.27
CA ILE A 138 -1.14 -9.81 -0.60
C ILE A 138 -0.08 -10.49 -1.48
N GLY A 139 -0.25 -11.80 -1.69
CA GLY A 139 0.74 -12.62 -2.40
C GLY A 139 2.01 -12.86 -1.58
N ALA A 140 3.11 -13.18 -2.24
CA ALA A 140 4.39 -13.49 -1.61
C ALA A 140 4.92 -12.34 -0.74
N VAL A 141 4.84 -11.11 -1.24
CA VAL A 141 5.23 -9.90 -0.48
C VAL A 141 4.36 -9.73 0.75
N GLY A 142 3.03 -9.87 0.60
CA GLY A 142 2.09 -9.78 1.72
C GLY A 142 2.34 -10.82 2.81
N ILE A 143 2.65 -12.07 2.44
CA ILE A 143 3.07 -13.12 3.37
C ILE A 143 4.34 -12.69 4.13
N GLY A 144 5.39 -12.28 3.41
CA GLY A 144 6.64 -11.84 4.03
C GLY A 144 6.43 -10.67 5.00
N ARG A 145 5.61 -9.69 4.62
CA ARG A 145 5.26 -8.54 5.48
C ARG A 145 4.49 -8.97 6.74
N ALA A 146 3.54 -9.90 6.61
CA ALA A 146 2.77 -10.39 7.75
C ALA A 146 3.67 -11.13 8.76
N PHE A 147 4.58 -12.00 8.29
CA PHE A 147 5.54 -12.67 9.16
C PHE A 147 6.57 -11.72 9.78
N HIS A 148 7.06 -10.74 9.00
CA HIS A 148 7.96 -9.71 9.53
C HIS A 148 7.28 -8.91 10.66
N PHE A 149 6.02 -8.51 10.48
CA PHE A 149 5.27 -7.81 11.51
C PHE A 149 5.05 -8.68 12.74
N ALA A 150 4.56 -9.92 12.57
CA ALA A 150 4.32 -10.86 13.66
C ALA A 150 5.60 -11.15 14.46
N GLY A 151 6.74 -11.36 13.78
CA GLY A 151 8.03 -11.54 14.42
C GLY A 151 8.47 -10.32 15.22
N ARG A 152 8.26 -9.11 14.72
CA ARG A 152 8.63 -7.85 15.40
C ARG A 152 7.86 -7.63 16.70
N ILE A 153 6.59 -8.05 16.77
CA ILE A 153 5.77 -7.94 17.99
C ILE A 153 5.88 -9.17 18.92
N GLY A 154 6.69 -10.19 18.54
CA GLY A 154 6.84 -11.42 19.34
C GLY A 154 5.62 -12.34 19.28
N ALA A 155 4.80 -12.24 18.23
CA ALA A 155 3.68 -13.15 18.03
C ALA A 155 4.13 -14.56 17.67
N ARG A 156 3.23 -15.55 17.86
CA ARG A 156 3.47 -16.95 17.48
C ARG A 156 3.67 -17.07 15.96
N LEU A 157 4.46 -18.04 15.54
CA LEU A 157 4.64 -18.37 14.13
C LEU A 157 3.32 -18.81 13.48
N HIS A 158 2.58 -19.65 14.18
CA HIS A 158 1.26 -20.17 13.80
C HIS A 158 0.39 -20.43 15.03
N ASN A 159 -0.90 -20.51 14.84
CA ASN A 159 -1.91 -20.82 15.86
C ASN A 159 -3.18 -21.39 15.19
N PRO A 160 -4.02 -22.16 15.93
CA PRO A 160 -5.30 -22.62 15.41
C PRO A 160 -6.19 -21.44 14.97
N ALA A 161 -7.01 -21.63 13.92
CA ALA A 161 -7.85 -20.60 13.36
C ALA A 161 -8.74 -19.91 14.42
N ALA A 162 -9.31 -20.69 15.36
CA ALA A 162 -10.15 -20.17 16.43
C ALA A 162 -9.37 -19.25 17.38
N GLU A 163 -8.15 -19.63 17.79
CA GLU A 163 -7.27 -18.81 18.63
C GLU A 163 -6.81 -17.56 17.88
N ALA A 164 -6.44 -17.72 16.60
CA ALA A 164 -6.03 -16.61 15.74
C ALA A 164 -7.11 -15.54 15.62
N VAL A 165 -8.36 -15.93 15.33
CA VAL A 165 -9.47 -14.99 15.17
C VAL A 165 -9.89 -14.34 16.49
N ALA A 166 -9.85 -15.09 17.60
CA ALA A 166 -10.17 -14.57 18.93
C ALA A 166 -9.06 -13.70 19.54
N GLY A 167 -7.84 -13.78 19.00
CA GLY A 167 -6.69 -13.04 19.51
C GLY A 167 -6.81 -11.52 19.34
N GLU A 168 -6.15 -10.79 20.23
CA GLU A 168 -6.09 -9.32 20.18
C GLU A 168 -4.99 -8.85 19.22
N ALA A 169 -5.20 -7.67 18.63
CA ALA A 169 -4.17 -7.00 17.83
C ALA A 169 -2.96 -6.66 18.70
N TYR A 170 -1.76 -6.80 18.14
CA TYR A 170 -0.46 -6.63 18.81
C TYR A 170 -0.18 -7.62 19.96
N GLY A 171 -1.05 -8.60 20.18
CA GLY A 171 -0.87 -9.65 21.17
C GLY A 171 -0.07 -10.84 20.64
N ARG A 172 0.17 -11.84 21.51
CA ARG A 172 0.89 -13.07 21.16
C ARG A 172 0.21 -13.86 20.03
N GLU A 173 -1.12 -13.78 19.95
CA GLU A 173 -1.92 -14.50 18.95
C GLU A 173 -2.08 -13.70 17.62
N ASP A 174 -1.49 -12.49 17.52
CA ASP A 174 -1.50 -11.68 16.29
C ASP A 174 -0.48 -12.18 15.27
N SER A 175 -0.61 -13.46 14.92
CA SER A 175 0.25 -14.17 13.97
C SER A 175 -0.01 -13.69 12.52
N ALA A 176 0.90 -14.04 11.61
CA ALA A 176 0.69 -13.82 10.18
C ALA A 176 -0.58 -14.52 9.67
N TYR A 177 -0.91 -15.70 10.25
CA TYR A 177 -2.15 -16.41 9.92
C TYR A 177 -3.40 -15.68 10.39
N ARG A 178 -3.36 -15.04 11.57
CA ARG A 178 -4.44 -14.16 12.01
C ARG A 178 -4.67 -13.01 11.04
N GLU A 179 -3.61 -12.28 10.65
CA GLU A 179 -3.72 -11.16 9.69
C GLU A 179 -4.32 -11.63 8.37
N TYR A 180 -3.94 -12.83 7.90
CA TYR A 180 -4.55 -13.47 6.73
C TYR A 180 -6.05 -13.68 6.94
N LEU A 181 -6.47 -14.32 8.03
CA LEU A 181 -7.87 -14.66 8.29
C LEU A 181 -8.76 -13.43 8.47
N VAL A 182 -8.30 -12.42 9.20
CA VAL A 182 -9.13 -11.27 9.58
C VAL A 182 -9.13 -10.16 8.53
N LYS A 183 -8.13 -10.15 7.61
CA LYS A 183 -7.98 -9.04 6.68
C LYS A 183 -7.54 -9.46 5.28
N LEU A 184 -6.37 -10.13 5.13
CA LEU A 184 -5.73 -10.23 3.82
C LEU A 184 -6.52 -11.07 2.82
N ARG A 185 -7.19 -12.13 3.27
CA ARG A 185 -8.02 -13.00 2.41
C ARG A 185 -9.19 -12.26 1.75
N SER A 186 -9.67 -11.15 2.34
CA SER A 186 -10.77 -10.35 1.79
C SER A 186 -10.32 -9.17 0.92
N VAL A 187 -9.00 -8.97 0.77
CA VAL A 187 -8.47 -7.85 -0.04
C VAL A 187 -8.91 -7.91 -1.50
N PRO A 188 -8.92 -9.08 -2.20
CA PRO A 188 -9.34 -9.15 -3.59
C PRO A 188 -10.77 -8.66 -3.85
N GLU A 189 -11.68 -8.89 -2.92
CA GLU A 189 -13.10 -8.48 -3.02
C GLU A 189 -13.27 -6.95 -2.98
N ARG A 190 -12.26 -6.24 -2.52
CA ARG A 190 -12.29 -4.79 -2.32
C ARG A 190 -11.52 -4.00 -3.37
N MET A 191 -10.97 -4.68 -4.39
CA MET A 191 -10.31 -4.01 -5.50
C MET A 191 -11.30 -3.22 -6.33
N LEU A 192 -10.91 -2.03 -6.73
CA LEU A 192 -11.77 -1.03 -7.35
C LEU A 192 -11.68 -1.03 -8.90
N THR A 193 -10.53 -1.48 -9.45
CA THR A 193 -10.29 -1.56 -10.90
C THR A 193 -10.45 -2.98 -11.41
N VAL A 194 -10.63 -3.15 -12.72
CA VAL A 194 -10.72 -4.48 -13.35
C VAL A 194 -9.37 -5.18 -13.28
N SER A 195 -8.31 -4.48 -13.64
CA SER A 195 -6.95 -5.02 -13.61
C SER A 195 -6.46 -5.30 -12.18
N GLY A 196 -6.85 -4.45 -11.21
CA GLY A 196 -6.57 -4.67 -9.79
C GLY A 196 -7.21 -5.96 -9.27
N ARG A 197 -8.46 -6.23 -9.62
CA ARG A 197 -9.14 -7.49 -9.27
C ARG A 197 -8.44 -8.71 -9.85
N ALA A 198 -8.05 -8.65 -11.13
CA ALA A 198 -7.35 -9.76 -11.78
C ALA A 198 -5.99 -10.05 -11.11
N ALA A 199 -5.18 -9.02 -10.89
CA ALA A 199 -3.89 -9.17 -10.22
C ALA A 199 -4.03 -9.64 -8.76
N ALA A 200 -5.06 -9.19 -8.05
CA ALA A 200 -5.32 -9.60 -6.69
C ALA A 200 -5.78 -11.06 -6.59
N ALA A 201 -6.57 -11.54 -7.53
CA ALA A 201 -7.01 -12.95 -7.57
C ALA A 201 -5.81 -13.91 -7.66
N GLU A 202 -4.87 -13.65 -8.57
CA GLU A 202 -3.62 -14.43 -8.71
C GLU A 202 -2.82 -14.46 -7.42
N ARG A 203 -2.59 -13.27 -6.81
CA ARG A 203 -1.82 -13.16 -5.56
C ARG A 203 -2.52 -13.84 -4.38
N ALA A 204 -3.85 -13.77 -4.34
CA ALA A 204 -4.65 -14.40 -3.28
C ALA A 204 -4.64 -15.93 -3.37
N GLU A 205 -4.68 -16.50 -4.55
CA GLU A 205 -4.58 -17.95 -4.75
C GLU A 205 -3.28 -18.49 -4.18
N PHE A 206 -2.14 -17.85 -4.51
CA PHE A 206 -0.84 -18.21 -3.92
C PHE A 206 -0.82 -18.09 -2.39
N MET A 207 -1.37 -17.00 -1.85
CA MET A 207 -1.42 -16.76 -0.41
C MET A 207 -2.30 -17.80 0.30
N HIS A 208 -3.44 -18.16 -0.30
CA HIS A 208 -4.34 -19.19 0.22
C HIS A 208 -3.62 -20.54 0.30
N GLU A 209 -2.96 -20.95 -0.77
CA GLU A 209 -2.20 -22.21 -0.82
C GLU A 209 -1.06 -22.22 0.20
N PHE A 210 -0.34 -21.10 0.37
CA PHE A 210 0.71 -20.98 1.37
C PHE A 210 0.18 -21.23 2.80
N PHE A 211 -0.90 -20.56 3.20
CA PHE A 211 -1.43 -20.72 4.56
C PHE A 211 -2.10 -22.10 4.77
N ARG A 212 -2.68 -22.69 3.73
CA ARG A 212 -3.15 -24.07 3.78
C ARG A 212 -2.01 -25.03 4.12
N ARG A 213 -0.89 -24.92 3.41
CA ARG A 213 0.29 -25.76 3.65
C ARG A 213 0.90 -25.49 5.03
N LEU A 214 1.01 -24.24 5.43
CA LEU A 214 1.51 -23.89 6.77
C LEU A 214 0.70 -24.59 7.86
N CYS A 215 -0.63 -24.61 7.76
CA CYS A 215 -1.49 -25.30 8.73
C CYS A 215 -1.27 -26.82 8.71
N GLU A 216 -1.14 -27.43 7.52
CA GLU A 216 -0.88 -28.88 7.38
C GLU A 216 0.48 -29.26 7.98
N GLU A 217 1.55 -28.56 7.62
CA GLU A 217 2.91 -28.85 8.09
C GLU A 217 3.08 -28.61 9.58
N SER A 218 2.35 -27.63 10.15
CA SER A 218 2.37 -27.37 11.60
C SER A 218 1.42 -28.24 12.41
N GLY A 219 0.59 -29.08 11.77
CA GLY A 219 -0.40 -29.93 12.43
C GLY A 219 -1.55 -29.17 13.10
N VAL A 220 -1.74 -27.90 12.72
CA VAL A 220 -2.77 -27.02 13.27
C VAL A 220 -4.04 -27.12 12.41
N LYS A 221 -5.15 -27.37 13.07
CA LYS A 221 -6.50 -27.43 12.45
C LYS A 221 -7.30 -26.15 12.72
#